data_12bc0620698d95dabd5cbf378578c868
#
_entry.id   12bc0620698d95dabd5cbf378578c868
#
_cell.length_a   1.000
_cell.length_b   1.000
_cell.length_c   1.000
_cell.angle_alpha   90.00
_cell.angle_beta   90.00
_cell.angle_gamma   90.00
#
_symmetry.space_group_name_H-M   'P 1'
#
loop_
_entity.id
_entity.type
_entity.pdbx_description
1 polymer ?
#
loop_
_entity_poly.entity_id
_entity_poly.type
_entity_poly.pdbx_seq_one_letter_code
_entity_poly.pdbx_strand_id
1 'polypeptide(L)' 'MIIEAKNGFIILTAEEGKIFKSKVSGDILTKRLYLGCNDTADNYEEISEVEAYAESNTVQEEKENGVQ' A
#
# COMPACT_ATOMS: atom_id res chain seq x y z
N MET A 1 2.55 5.32 -11.05
CA MET A 1 2.67 3.85 -10.87
C MET A 1 3.24 3.22 -12.13
N ILE A 2 4.18 2.32 -11.97
CA ILE A 2 4.74 1.56 -13.08
C ILE A 2 4.12 0.18 -13.05
N ILE A 3 3.61 -0.28 -14.18
CA ILE A 3 2.97 -1.59 -14.30
C ILE A 3 3.81 -2.45 -15.23
N GLU A 4 4.27 -3.60 -14.75
CA GLU A 4 5.06 -4.52 -15.53
C GLU A 4 4.43 -5.90 -15.51
N ALA A 5 4.60 -6.66 -16.59
CA ALA A 5 4.17 -8.04 -16.65
C ALA A 5 5.42 -8.91 -16.74
N LYS A 6 5.57 -9.85 -15.81
CA LYS A 6 6.75 -10.70 -15.76
C LYS A 6 6.43 -12.04 -15.14
N ASN A 7 6.80 -13.12 -15.84
CA ASN A 7 6.63 -14.49 -15.33
C ASN A 7 5.22 -14.82 -14.89
N GLY A 8 4.22 -14.30 -15.59
CA GLY A 8 2.82 -14.56 -15.25
C GLY A 8 2.28 -13.69 -14.14
N PHE A 9 3.06 -12.76 -13.63
CA PHE A 9 2.63 -11.82 -12.61
C PHE A 9 2.57 -10.42 -13.16
N ILE A 10 1.72 -9.62 -12.57
CA ILE A 10 1.70 -8.18 -12.82
C ILE A 10 2.37 -7.53 -11.62
N ILE A 11 3.37 -6.72 -11.88
CA ILE A 11 4.12 -6.04 -10.85
C ILE A 11 3.77 -4.56 -10.89
N LEU A 12 3.29 -4.05 -9.76
CA LEU A 12 2.98 -2.64 -9.60
C LEU A 12 4.06 -2.00 -8.75
N THR A 13 4.64 -0.91 -9.24
CA THR A 13 5.64 -0.16 -8.48
C THR A 13 5.10 1.25 -8.27
N ALA A 14 5.02 1.68 -7.02
CA ALA A 14 4.55 3.01 -6.68
C ALA A 14 5.61 4.05 -7.04
N GLU A 15 5.16 5.26 -7.33
CA GLU A 15 6.06 6.38 -7.54
C GLU A 15 6.80 6.71 -6.24
N GLU A 16 7.92 7.38 -6.39
CA GLU A 16 8.69 7.83 -5.23
C GLU A 16 7.80 8.70 -4.33
N GLY A 17 7.84 8.43 -3.05
CA GLY A 17 7.02 9.15 -2.08
C GLY A 17 5.61 8.62 -1.93
N LYS A 18 5.28 7.52 -2.62
CA LYS A 18 3.96 6.91 -2.54
C LYS A 18 4.03 5.45 -2.15
N ILE A 19 2.93 4.94 -1.66
CA ILE A 19 2.80 3.56 -1.24
C ILE A 19 1.40 3.08 -1.60
N PHE A 20 1.24 1.77 -1.75
CA PHE A 20 -0.05 1.22 -2.13
C PHE A 20 -0.96 0.98 -0.93
N LYS A 21 -2.23 1.15 -1.17
CA LYS A 21 -3.28 0.86 -0.20
C LYS A 21 -4.32 -0.02 -0.88
N SER A 22 -4.79 -1.04 -0.20
CA SER A 22 -5.86 -1.89 -0.72
C SER A 22 -7.19 -1.17 -0.63
N LYS A 23 -7.90 -1.10 -1.74
CA LYS A 23 -9.25 -0.53 -1.76
C LYS A 23 -10.24 -1.47 -1.11
N VAL A 24 -9.92 -2.75 -1.08
CA VAL A 24 -10.81 -3.77 -0.54
C VAL A 24 -10.73 -3.82 0.98
N SER A 25 -9.52 -3.90 1.53
CA SER A 25 -9.33 -4.04 2.96
C SER A 25 -9.02 -2.72 3.68
N GLY A 26 -8.56 -1.71 2.93
CA GLY A 26 -8.14 -0.46 3.53
C GLY A 26 -6.73 -0.51 4.13
N ASP A 27 -6.04 -1.63 3.98
CA ASP A 27 -4.71 -1.79 4.56
C ASP A 27 -3.65 -1.05 3.75
N ILE A 28 -2.67 -0.51 4.46
CA ILE A 28 -1.47 0.04 3.84
C ILE A 28 -0.55 -1.12 3.53
N LEU A 29 -0.09 -1.18 2.31
CA LEU A 29 0.70 -2.29 1.82
C LEU A 29 2.17 -1.87 1.63
N THR A 30 2.75 -2.23 0.50
CA THR A 30 4.15 -1.94 0.22
C THR A 30 4.25 -1.04 -1.00
N LYS A 31 5.47 -0.66 -1.34
CA LYS A 31 5.71 0.14 -2.54
C LYS A 31 5.70 -0.69 -3.80
N ARG A 32 5.77 -2.00 -3.68
CA ARG A 32 5.80 -2.90 -4.82
C ARG A 32 4.89 -4.08 -4.54
N LEU A 33 3.98 -4.33 -5.47
CA LEU A 33 3.02 -5.41 -5.35
C LEU A 33 3.18 -6.39 -6.49
N TYR A 34 3.05 -7.67 -6.16
CA TYR A 34 3.04 -8.75 -7.14
C TYR A 34 1.64 -9.33 -7.18
N LEU A 35 0.95 -9.14 -8.29
CA LEU A 35 -0.44 -9.56 -8.44
C LEU A 35 -0.51 -10.87 -9.21
N GLY A 36 -1.27 -11.81 -8.67
CA GLY A 36 -1.54 -13.06 -9.36
C GLY A 36 -2.59 -12.87 -10.46
N CYS A 37 -2.91 -13.96 -11.15
CA CYS A 37 -3.79 -13.90 -12.30
C CYS A 37 -5.24 -13.53 -11.98
N ASN A 38 -5.64 -13.66 -10.72
CA ASN A 38 -7.00 -13.31 -10.30
C ASN A 38 -7.09 -11.93 -9.66
N ASP A 39 -6.00 -11.19 -9.64
CA ASP A 39 -5.96 -9.87 -9.04
C ASP A 39 -5.79 -8.81 -10.12
N THR A 40 -6.12 -7.58 -9.78
CA THR A 40 -6.07 -6.48 -10.73
C THR A 40 -5.58 -5.22 -10.03
N ALA A 41 -4.93 -4.36 -10.79
CA ALA A 41 -4.45 -3.08 -10.30
C ALA A 41 -5.57 -2.18 -9.78
N ASP A 42 -6.79 -2.41 -10.24
CA ASP A 42 -7.94 -1.61 -9.81
C ASP A 42 -8.27 -1.80 -8.33
N ASN A 43 -7.78 -2.87 -7.71
CA ASN A 43 -8.00 -3.12 -6.29
C ASN A 43 -7.07 -2.32 -5.38
N TYR A 44 -6.15 -1.58 -5.96
CA TYR A 44 -5.12 -0.87 -5.21
C TYR A 44 -5.05 0.58 -5.63
N GLU A 45 -4.65 1.43 -4.71
CA GLU A 45 -4.45 2.85 -5.01
C GLU A 45 -3.11 3.31 -4.43
N GLU A 46 -2.53 4.30 -5.07
CA GLU A 46 -1.32 4.92 -4.56
C GLU A 46 -1.72 6.10 -3.69
N ILE A 47 -1.17 6.13 -2.49
CA ILE A 47 -1.36 7.26 -1.60
C ILE A 47 0.01 7.79 -1.21
N SER A 48 0.04 9.02 -0.73
CA SER A 48 1.27 9.61 -0.22
C SER A 48 1.79 8.82 0.98
N GLU A 49 3.10 8.59 1.04
CA GLU A 49 3.70 7.95 2.22
C GLU A 49 3.43 8.76 3.47
N VAL A 50 3.38 10.07 3.34
CA VAL A 50 3.07 10.93 4.47
C VAL A 50 1.68 10.65 5.01
N GLU A 51 0.70 10.50 4.13
CA GLU A 51 -0.65 10.13 4.53
C GLU A 51 -0.69 8.75 5.18
N ALA A 52 0.00 7.81 4.57
CA ALA A 52 0.03 6.44 5.07
C ALA A 52 0.64 6.39 6.47
N TYR A 53 1.75 7.07 6.65
CA TYR A 53 2.41 7.11 7.95
C TYR A 53 1.60 7.88 8.98
N ALA A 54 0.89 8.91 8.57
CA ALA A 54 0.03 9.65 9.47
C ALA A 54 -1.09 8.76 10.01
N GLU A 55 -1.71 7.95 9.14
CA GLU A 55 -2.73 6.99 9.57
C GLU A 55 -2.14 5.95 10.51
N SER A 56 -0.99 5.40 10.14
CA SER A 56 -0.32 4.39 10.96
C SER A 56 0.14 4.98 12.29
N ASN A 57 0.70 6.16 12.25
CA ASN A 57 1.20 6.82 13.45
C ASN A 57 0.07 7.15 14.41
N THR A 58 -1.07 7.53 13.89
CA THR A 58 -2.23 7.80 14.73
C THR A 58 -2.60 6.57 15.55
N VAL A 59 -2.62 5.43 14.90
CA VAL A 59 -2.91 4.17 15.59
C VAL A 59 -1.82 3.85 16.61
N GLN A 60 -0.56 4.02 16.22
CA GLN A 60 0.56 3.75 17.10
C GLN A 60 0.60 4.68 18.29
N GLU A 61 0.30 5.94 18.07
CA GLU A 61 0.26 6.91 19.16
C GLU A 61 -0.77 6.54 20.19
N GLU A 62 -1.93 6.08 19.74
CA GLU A 62 -2.94 5.62 20.66
C GLU A 62 -2.46 4.46 21.51
N LYS A 63 -1.75 3.51 20.90
CA LYS A 63 -1.18 2.39 21.63
C LYS A 63 -0.14 2.84 22.64
N GLU A 64 0.74 3.73 22.22
CA GLU A 64 1.77 4.25 23.10
C GLU A 64 1.19 4.98 24.29
N ASN A 65 0.18 5.77 24.03
CA ASN A 65 -0.48 6.49 25.10
C ASN A 65 -1.16 5.53 26.07
N GLY A 66 -1.68 4.44 25.56
CA GLY A 66 -2.27 3.41 26.39
C GLY A 66 -1.25 2.70 27.26
N VAL A 67 -0.03 2.59 26.78
CA VAL A 67 1.05 1.94 27.52
C VAL A 67 1.61 2.86 28.59
N GLN A 68 1.70 4.11 28.27
CA GLN A 68 2.26 5.09 29.17
C GLN A 68 1.32 5.49 30.28
#